data_877d803feda853d71eb6dac9d6c54eda
#
_entry.id   877d803feda853d71eb6dac9d6c54eda
#
_cell.length_a   1.000
_cell.length_b   1.000
_cell.length_c   1.000
_cell.angle_alpha   90.00
_cell.angle_beta   90.00
_cell.angle_gamma   90.00
#
_symmetry.space_group_name_H-M   'P 1'
#
loop_
_entity.id
_entity.type
_entity.pdbx_description
1 polymer ?
#
loop_
_entity_poly.entity_id
_entity_poly.type
_entity_poly.pdbx_seq_one_letter_code
_entity_poly.pdbx_strand_id
1 'polypeptide(L)'
;MKKYIIICLTAYLSGCAQTPLNKETNSGYAEGLFEGAQLSDIKNRFVFACNQKGYSIKEANDNKVVCSRTMDGMSAIATQLAIGNSYSTTPEEILVFQLARLNNNVHASVRNYRETQMAFGQMSRVEIKNNKTTNIMQSSMDRIVSEYNSKREIPLTPTKIERLN
;
A
#
# COMPACT_ATOMS: atom_id res chain seq x y z
N MET A 1 49.16 -16.83 -15.40
CA MET A 1 48.14 -15.95 -15.99
C MET A 1 46.75 -16.63 -16.09
N LYS A 2 46.60 -17.93 -16.39
CA LYS A 2 45.26 -18.60 -16.45
C LYS A 2 44.48 -18.67 -15.14
N LYS A 3 45.10 -18.67 -13.97
CA LYS A 3 44.43 -18.76 -12.66
C LYS A 3 43.69 -17.45 -12.25
N TYR A 4 44.12 -16.29 -12.72
CA TYR A 4 43.51 -15.01 -12.38
C TYR A 4 42.25 -14.72 -13.20
N ILE A 5 42.13 -15.30 -14.40
CA ILE A 5 40.94 -15.15 -15.28
C ILE A 5 39.71 -15.83 -14.69
N ILE A 6 39.90 -16.98 -14.00
CA ILE A 6 38.79 -17.72 -13.38
C ILE A 6 38.22 -16.97 -12.17
N ILE A 7 39.06 -16.29 -11.39
CA ILE A 7 38.64 -15.52 -10.20
C ILE A 7 37.82 -14.27 -10.62
N CYS A 8 38.16 -13.62 -11.74
CA CYS A 8 37.39 -12.49 -12.24
C CYS A 8 36.03 -12.89 -12.80
N LEU A 9 35.89 -14.09 -13.35
CA LEU A 9 34.63 -14.56 -13.95
C LEU A 9 33.56 -14.90 -12.90
N THR A 10 33.97 -15.34 -11.69
CA THR A 10 33.04 -15.64 -10.61
C THR A 10 32.49 -14.41 -9.89
N ALA A 11 33.18 -13.26 -9.97
CA ALA A 11 32.73 -12.00 -9.36
C ALA A 11 31.55 -11.34 -10.11
N TYR A 12 31.29 -11.68 -11.37
CA TYR A 12 30.19 -11.11 -12.16
C TYR A 12 28.84 -11.84 -11.96
N LEU A 13 28.79 -12.94 -11.21
CA LEU A 13 27.56 -13.70 -10.96
C LEU A 13 26.83 -13.29 -9.67
N SER A 14 27.29 -12.26 -8.97
CA SER A 14 26.52 -11.63 -7.89
C SER A 14 25.38 -10.81 -8.50
N GLY A 15 24.44 -11.47 -9.13
CA GLY A 15 23.20 -10.89 -9.64
C GLY A 15 22.48 -10.17 -8.49
N CYS A 16 21.89 -9.04 -8.76
CA CYS A 16 21.03 -8.31 -7.83
C CYS A 16 19.95 -9.27 -7.30
N ALA A 17 20.16 -9.82 -6.11
CA ALA A 17 19.15 -10.65 -5.45
C ALA A 17 17.93 -9.78 -5.17
N GLN A 18 16.87 -10.00 -5.92
CA GLN A 18 15.60 -9.32 -5.69
C GLN A 18 15.03 -9.76 -4.34
N THR A 19 14.60 -8.82 -3.51
CA THR A 19 13.95 -9.14 -2.24
C THR A 19 12.79 -10.10 -2.49
N PRO A 20 12.70 -11.29 -1.83
CA PRO A 20 11.58 -12.19 -2.03
C PRO A 20 10.27 -11.57 -1.54
N LEU A 21 9.15 -12.04 -2.06
CA LEU A 21 7.83 -11.69 -1.55
C LEU A 21 7.60 -12.38 -0.20
N ASN A 22 7.08 -11.63 0.78
CA ASN A 22 6.68 -12.18 2.08
C ASN A 22 5.40 -13.03 1.98
N LYS A 23 4.53 -12.68 1.03
CA LYS A 23 3.25 -13.34 0.80
C LYS A 23 2.89 -13.26 -0.67
N GLU A 24 2.63 -14.40 -1.26
CA GLU A 24 2.05 -14.48 -2.61
C GLU A 24 0.54 -14.28 -2.52
N THR A 25 0.00 -13.43 -3.39
CA THR A 25 -1.43 -13.12 -3.50
C THR A 25 -1.90 -13.37 -4.93
N ASN A 26 -3.17 -13.70 -5.11
CA ASN A 26 -3.71 -14.02 -6.44
C ASN A 26 -3.62 -12.85 -7.43
N SER A 27 -3.77 -11.62 -6.95
CA SER A 27 -3.66 -10.42 -7.78
C SER A 27 -2.22 -9.95 -7.97
N GLY A 28 -1.27 -10.44 -7.17
CA GLY A 28 0.10 -9.96 -7.08
C GLY A 28 0.22 -8.57 -6.43
N TYR A 29 -0.84 -8.11 -5.74
CA TYR A 29 -0.87 -6.89 -4.92
C TYR A 29 -1.01 -7.27 -3.44
N ALA A 30 -0.79 -6.30 -2.55
CA ALA A 30 -1.09 -6.51 -1.14
C ALA A 30 -2.61 -6.61 -0.95
N GLU A 31 -3.05 -7.67 -0.26
CA GLU A 31 -4.45 -8.04 -0.07
C GLU A 31 -4.76 -8.39 1.37
N GLY A 32 -6.03 -8.18 1.76
CA GLY A 32 -6.54 -8.58 3.05
C GLY A 32 -8.02 -8.97 2.99
N LEU A 33 -8.41 -9.90 3.86
CA LEU A 33 -9.79 -10.34 4.06
C LEU A 33 -10.26 -9.92 5.45
N PHE A 34 -11.32 -9.14 5.49
CA PHE A 34 -11.97 -8.67 6.72
C PHE A 34 -13.23 -9.46 6.94
N GLU A 35 -13.19 -10.36 7.91
CA GLU A 35 -14.28 -11.29 8.18
C GLU A 35 -15.50 -10.58 8.77
N GLY A 36 -16.69 -10.88 8.22
CA GLY A 36 -17.97 -10.32 8.63
C GLY A 36 -18.02 -8.77 8.62
N ALA A 37 -17.19 -8.13 7.82
CA ALA A 37 -17.08 -6.68 7.73
C ALA A 37 -18.17 -6.07 6.83
N GLN A 38 -18.50 -4.80 7.10
CA GLN A 38 -19.24 -3.96 6.18
C GLN A 38 -18.27 -3.11 5.35
N LEU A 39 -18.62 -2.83 4.08
CA LEU A 39 -17.80 -2.00 3.20
C LEU A 39 -17.51 -0.62 3.81
N SER A 40 -18.52 0.00 4.43
CA SER A 40 -18.40 1.30 5.11
C SER A 40 -17.35 1.29 6.21
N ASP A 41 -17.28 0.22 7.00
CA ASP A 41 -16.34 0.14 8.13
C ASP A 41 -14.90 0.04 7.63
N ILE A 42 -14.68 -0.78 6.61
CA ILE A 42 -13.37 -0.95 6.02
C ILE A 42 -12.93 0.29 5.25
N LYS A 43 -13.83 0.93 4.52
CA LYS A 43 -13.60 2.26 3.91
C LYS A 43 -13.10 3.26 4.96
N ASN A 44 -13.85 3.41 6.05
CA ASN A 44 -13.51 4.37 7.10
C ASN A 44 -12.15 4.04 7.75
N ARG A 45 -11.79 2.77 7.90
CA ARG A 45 -10.46 2.36 8.38
C ARG A 45 -9.34 2.78 7.43
N PHE A 46 -9.52 2.63 6.13
CA PHE A 46 -8.50 3.08 5.18
C PHE A 46 -8.40 4.60 5.11
N VAL A 47 -9.52 5.33 5.17
CA VAL A 47 -9.52 6.79 5.31
C VAL A 47 -8.73 7.22 6.55
N PHE A 48 -9.00 6.59 7.69
CA PHE A 48 -8.30 6.86 8.93
C PHE A 48 -6.79 6.53 8.83
N ALA A 49 -6.44 5.38 8.26
CA ALA A 49 -5.06 4.96 8.07
C ALA A 49 -4.27 5.91 7.14
N CYS A 50 -4.92 6.41 6.08
CA CYS A 50 -4.35 7.43 5.20
C CYS A 50 -4.05 8.73 5.99
N ASN A 51 -5.04 9.24 6.72
CA ASN A 51 -4.89 10.46 7.51
C ASN A 51 -3.78 10.34 8.56
N GLN A 52 -3.71 9.22 9.27
CA GLN A 52 -2.64 8.97 10.25
C GLN A 52 -1.23 8.98 9.64
N LYS A 53 -1.11 8.65 8.36
CA LYS A 53 0.18 8.64 7.66
C LYS A 53 0.46 9.92 6.86
N GLY A 54 -0.36 10.96 7.06
CA GLY A 54 -0.20 12.26 6.41
C GLY A 54 -0.60 12.27 4.93
N TYR A 55 -1.46 11.33 4.51
CA TYR A 55 -2.04 11.36 3.17
C TYR A 55 -3.33 12.18 3.18
N SER A 56 -3.58 12.91 2.10
CA SER A 56 -4.85 13.57 1.81
C SER A 56 -5.78 12.62 1.07
N ILE A 57 -7.07 12.63 1.39
CA ILE A 57 -8.08 11.83 0.72
C ILE A 57 -8.48 12.52 -0.59
N LYS A 58 -8.27 11.85 -1.73
CA LYS A 58 -8.71 12.30 -3.06
C LYS A 58 -10.10 11.76 -3.41
N GLU A 59 -10.39 10.53 -2.99
CA GLU A 59 -11.68 9.88 -3.25
C GLU A 59 -11.96 8.86 -2.14
N ALA A 60 -13.22 8.76 -1.71
CA ALA A 60 -13.67 7.72 -0.79
C ALA A 60 -15.13 7.37 -1.10
N ASN A 61 -15.33 6.22 -1.75
CA ASN A 61 -16.63 5.63 -1.98
C ASN A 61 -16.68 4.19 -1.48
N ASP A 62 -17.80 3.50 -1.60
CA ASP A 62 -17.96 2.18 -0.99
C ASP A 62 -16.98 1.12 -1.52
N ASN A 63 -16.51 1.28 -2.75
CA ASN A 63 -15.63 0.30 -3.39
C ASN A 63 -14.18 0.75 -3.52
N LYS A 64 -13.88 2.02 -3.20
CA LYS A 64 -12.56 2.59 -3.44
C LYS A 64 -12.22 3.71 -2.46
N VAL A 65 -10.98 3.70 -1.96
CA VAL A 65 -10.36 4.83 -1.27
C VAL A 65 -9.08 5.19 -2.01
N VAL A 66 -8.95 6.46 -2.38
CA VAL A 66 -7.74 7.01 -2.99
C VAL A 66 -7.19 8.08 -2.08
N CYS A 67 -5.94 7.92 -1.69
CA CYS A 67 -5.23 8.92 -0.93
C CYS A 67 -3.88 9.24 -1.56
N SER A 68 -3.45 10.48 -1.43
CA SER A 68 -2.19 10.95 -1.98
C SER A 68 -1.38 11.73 -0.96
N ARG A 69 -0.07 11.71 -1.16
CA ARG A 69 0.88 12.50 -0.40
C ARG A 69 1.93 13.05 -1.34
N THR A 70 2.22 14.36 -1.24
CA THR A 70 3.36 14.97 -1.93
C THR A 70 4.65 14.28 -1.46
N MET A 71 5.49 13.91 -2.40
CA MET A 71 6.78 13.31 -2.12
C MET A 71 7.79 14.41 -1.76
N ASP A 72 8.78 14.07 -0.94
CA ASP A 72 9.84 14.97 -0.51
C ASP A 72 11.22 14.33 -0.67
N GLY A 73 12.26 15.15 -0.47
CA GLY A 73 13.65 14.73 -0.45
C GLY A 73 14.11 14.01 -1.72
N MET A 74 15.06 13.10 -1.55
CA MET A 74 15.66 12.35 -2.66
C MET A 74 14.68 11.48 -3.44
N SER A 75 13.60 11.01 -2.79
CA SER A 75 12.58 10.19 -3.46
C SER A 75 11.76 11.01 -4.48
N ALA A 76 11.47 12.27 -4.17
CA ALA A 76 10.81 13.19 -5.09
C ALA A 76 11.71 13.48 -6.30
N ILE A 77 13.00 13.80 -6.06
CA ILE A 77 13.97 14.08 -7.11
C ILE A 77 14.14 12.88 -8.05
N ALA A 78 14.34 11.67 -7.48
CA ALA A 78 14.48 10.45 -8.27
C ALA A 78 13.22 10.14 -9.10
N THR A 79 12.04 10.38 -8.54
CA THR A 79 10.77 10.19 -9.26
C THR A 79 10.62 11.22 -10.38
N GLN A 80 10.93 12.49 -10.11
CA GLN A 80 10.85 13.55 -11.12
C GLN A 80 11.79 13.29 -12.29
N LEU A 81 12.99 12.76 -12.04
CA LEU A 81 13.92 12.37 -13.10
C LEU A 81 13.42 11.17 -13.91
N ALA A 82 12.70 10.23 -13.26
CA ALA A 82 12.25 8.99 -13.89
C ALA A 82 10.96 9.16 -14.72
N ILE A 83 10.01 9.98 -14.28
CA ILE A 83 8.67 10.09 -14.90
C ILE A 83 8.25 11.52 -15.21
N GLY A 84 9.04 12.50 -14.83
CA GLY A 84 8.78 13.92 -15.04
C GLY A 84 9.77 14.58 -15.99
N ASN A 85 9.81 15.90 -15.94
CA ASN A 85 10.79 16.76 -16.60
C ASN A 85 11.02 18.01 -15.75
N SER A 86 11.87 18.95 -16.23
CA SER A 86 12.21 20.18 -15.49
C SER A 86 11.03 21.11 -15.21
N TYR A 87 9.90 20.92 -15.87
CA TYR A 87 8.67 21.71 -15.72
C TYR A 87 7.57 20.96 -14.99
N SER A 88 7.86 19.75 -14.47
CA SER A 88 6.87 18.95 -13.74
C SER A 88 6.66 19.47 -12.33
N THR A 89 5.44 19.30 -11.82
CA THR A 89 5.16 19.52 -10.40
C THR A 89 5.90 18.51 -9.52
N THR A 90 5.98 18.80 -8.23
CA THR A 90 6.48 17.81 -7.26
C THR A 90 5.65 16.54 -7.34
N PRO A 91 6.28 15.35 -7.48
CA PRO A 91 5.55 14.10 -7.59
C PRO A 91 4.70 13.79 -6.36
N GLU A 92 3.55 13.13 -6.57
CA GLU A 92 2.71 12.59 -5.51
C GLU A 92 2.82 11.05 -5.47
N GLU A 93 2.83 10.51 -4.28
CA GLU A 93 2.58 9.08 -4.03
C GLU A 93 1.07 8.89 -3.83
N ILE A 94 0.48 7.96 -4.60
CA ILE A 94 -0.95 7.70 -4.57
C ILE A 94 -1.19 6.24 -4.19
N LEU A 95 -1.98 6.04 -3.14
CA LEU A 95 -2.47 4.73 -2.74
C LEU A 95 -3.93 4.57 -3.17
N VAL A 96 -4.22 3.49 -3.87
CA VAL A 96 -5.56 3.13 -4.32
C VAL A 96 -5.96 1.83 -3.63
N PHE A 97 -6.84 1.91 -2.66
CA PHE A 97 -7.49 0.76 -2.04
C PHE A 97 -8.75 0.41 -2.82
N GLN A 98 -8.86 -0.84 -3.22
CA GLN A 98 -10.06 -1.39 -3.85
C GLN A 98 -10.74 -2.34 -2.87
N LEU A 99 -12.04 -2.19 -2.71
CA LEU A 99 -12.88 -2.93 -1.78
C LEU A 99 -13.92 -3.72 -2.56
N ALA A 100 -14.08 -4.98 -2.23
CA ALA A 100 -15.10 -5.84 -2.80
C ALA A 100 -15.79 -6.66 -1.71
N ARG A 101 -17.11 -6.75 -1.76
CA ARG A 101 -17.86 -7.69 -0.91
C ARG A 101 -17.66 -9.11 -1.42
N LEU A 102 -17.28 -10.00 -0.53
CA LEU A 102 -17.17 -11.43 -0.80
C LEU A 102 -18.00 -12.19 0.25
N ASN A 103 -19.22 -12.52 -0.08
CA ASN A 103 -20.22 -13.07 0.85
C ASN A 103 -20.42 -12.13 2.06
N ASN A 104 -20.14 -12.63 3.27
CA ASN A 104 -20.21 -11.86 4.52
C ASN A 104 -18.90 -11.14 4.88
N ASN A 105 -17.93 -11.10 3.97
CA ASN A 105 -16.59 -10.55 4.20
C ASN A 105 -16.35 -9.39 3.25
N VAL A 106 -15.31 -8.59 3.53
CA VAL A 106 -14.79 -7.59 2.61
C VAL A 106 -13.36 -7.96 2.24
N HIS A 107 -13.13 -8.15 0.96
CA HIS A 107 -11.80 -8.26 0.40
C HIS A 107 -11.28 -6.87 0.04
N ALA A 108 -10.05 -6.56 0.41
CA ALA A 108 -9.38 -5.33 0.06
C ALA A 108 -8.03 -5.60 -0.60
N SER A 109 -7.69 -4.80 -1.60
CA SER A 109 -6.36 -4.77 -2.20
C SER A 109 -5.84 -3.34 -2.28
N VAL A 110 -4.52 -3.15 -2.34
CA VAL A 110 -3.91 -1.82 -2.47
C VAL A 110 -2.88 -1.79 -3.59
N ARG A 111 -2.95 -0.73 -4.40
CA ARG A 111 -1.98 -0.40 -5.43
C ARG A 111 -1.29 0.92 -5.09
N ASN A 112 -0.01 1.02 -5.44
CA ASN A 112 0.79 2.22 -5.24
C ASN A 112 1.19 2.82 -6.60
N TYR A 113 0.98 4.12 -6.75
CA TYR A 113 1.35 4.86 -7.95
C TYR A 113 2.21 6.06 -7.56
N ARG A 114 3.04 6.48 -8.50
CA ARG A 114 3.65 7.81 -8.48
C ARG A 114 3.10 8.60 -9.66
N GLU A 115 2.76 9.84 -9.38
CA GLU A 115 2.13 10.73 -10.35
C GLU A 115 2.77 12.10 -10.29
N THR A 116 2.96 12.73 -11.45
CA THR A 116 3.40 14.12 -11.58
C THR A 116 2.67 14.77 -12.73
N GLN A 117 2.34 16.04 -12.58
CA GLN A 117 1.81 16.84 -13.66
C GLN A 117 2.96 17.47 -14.45
N MET A 118 2.99 17.20 -15.74
CA MET A 118 3.95 17.74 -16.68
C MET A 118 3.50 19.09 -17.21
N ALA A 119 4.35 19.75 -18.00
CA ALA A 119 3.98 20.95 -18.74
C ALA A 119 2.68 20.73 -19.52
N PHE A 120 1.89 21.78 -19.65
CA PHE A 120 0.58 21.77 -20.33
C PHE A 120 -0.50 20.89 -19.68
N GLY A 121 -0.34 20.53 -18.40
CA GLY A 121 -1.34 19.82 -17.62
C GLY A 121 -1.39 18.30 -17.86
N GLN A 122 -0.48 17.75 -18.64
CA GLN A 122 -0.41 16.30 -18.86
C GLN A 122 -0.03 15.58 -17.57
N MET A 123 -0.74 14.48 -17.26
CA MET A 123 -0.43 13.65 -16.10
C MET A 123 0.45 12.48 -16.51
N SER A 124 1.59 12.34 -15.85
CA SER A 124 2.45 11.17 -15.95
C SER A 124 2.25 10.32 -14.69
N ARG A 125 1.84 9.07 -14.87
CA ARG A 125 1.56 8.15 -13.77
C ARG A 125 2.21 6.79 -14.03
N VAL A 126 2.91 6.26 -13.02
CA VAL A 126 3.53 4.94 -13.07
C VAL A 126 3.15 4.13 -11.84
N GLU A 127 2.84 2.86 -12.04
CA GLU A 127 2.60 1.93 -10.95
C GLU A 127 3.92 1.44 -10.35
N ILE A 128 4.01 1.47 -9.02
CA ILE A 128 5.17 0.98 -8.28
C ILE A 128 4.88 -0.44 -7.84
N LYS A 129 5.32 -1.39 -8.65
CA LYS A 129 5.14 -2.83 -8.39
C LYS A 129 6.51 -3.50 -8.29
N ASN A 130 7.09 -3.47 -7.09
CA ASN A 130 8.31 -4.21 -6.76
C ASN A 130 8.13 -4.91 -5.41
N ASN A 131 8.86 -5.99 -5.19
CA ASN A 131 8.70 -6.85 -4.01
C ASN A 131 8.87 -6.09 -2.69
N LYS A 132 9.81 -5.15 -2.61
CA LYS A 132 10.01 -4.33 -1.40
C LYS A 132 8.77 -3.52 -1.05
N THR A 133 8.21 -2.80 -2.03
CA THR A 133 6.99 -2.00 -1.84
C THR A 133 5.80 -2.90 -1.55
N THR A 134 5.64 -4.00 -2.28
CA THR A 134 4.56 -4.97 -2.04
C THR A 134 4.63 -5.55 -0.63
N ASN A 135 5.82 -5.91 -0.13
CA ASN A 135 6.01 -6.41 1.23
C ASN A 135 5.62 -5.38 2.30
N ILE A 136 5.98 -4.10 2.12
CA ILE A 136 5.61 -3.02 3.04
C ILE A 136 4.08 -2.83 3.06
N MET A 137 3.45 -2.83 1.88
CA MET A 137 2.00 -2.72 1.76
C MET A 137 1.29 -3.93 2.38
N GLN A 138 1.80 -5.15 2.13
CA GLN A 138 1.23 -6.37 2.69
C GLN A 138 1.33 -6.39 4.21
N SER A 139 2.48 -6.05 4.78
CA SER A 139 2.64 -5.97 6.24
C SER A 139 1.70 -4.95 6.87
N SER A 140 1.46 -3.82 6.20
CA SER A 140 0.50 -2.82 6.65
C SER A 140 -0.95 -3.33 6.56
N MET A 141 -1.29 -4.04 5.48
CA MET A 141 -2.60 -4.65 5.28
C MET A 141 -2.87 -5.73 6.35
N ASP A 142 -1.93 -6.65 6.54
CA ASP A 142 -2.05 -7.75 7.51
C ASP A 142 -2.24 -7.20 8.94
N ARG A 143 -1.57 -6.10 9.30
CA ARG A 143 -1.77 -5.43 10.58
C ARG A 143 -3.20 -4.89 10.71
N ILE A 144 -3.72 -4.18 9.70
CA ILE A 144 -5.08 -3.63 9.73
C ILE A 144 -6.12 -4.75 9.82
N VAL A 145 -5.92 -5.84 9.08
CA VAL A 145 -6.79 -7.03 9.13
C VAL A 145 -6.77 -7.66 10.51
N SER A 146 -5.59 -7.90 11.08
CA SER A 146 -5.43 -8.47 12.41
C SER A 146 -6.10 -7.61 13.49
N GLU A 147 -5.88 -6.29 13.46
CA GLU A 147 -6.52 -5.35 14.39
C GLU A 147 -8.05 -5.32 14.26
N TYR A 148 -8.57 -5.55 13.05
CA TYR A 148 -10.02 -5.61 12.83
C TYR A 148 -10.60 -6.91 13.35
N ASN A 149 -10.03 -8.05 12.97
CA ASN A 149 -10.55 -9.36 13.30
C ASN A 149 -10.45 -9.64 14.82
N SER A 150 -9.33 -9.25 15.47
CA SER A 150 -9.15 -9.43 16.92
C SER A 150 -10.12 -8.64 17.79
N LYS A 151 -10.54 -7.46 17.36
CA LYS A 151 -11.54 -6.67 18.12
C LYS A 151 -12.94 -7.28 18.11
N ARG A 152 -13.23 -8.18 17.19
CA ARG A 152 -14.52 -8.90 17.11
C ARG A 152 -14.56 -10.14 17.99
N GLU A 153 -13.41 -10.73 18.31
CA GLU A 153 -13.32 -11.90 19.18
C GLU A 153 -13.52 -11.57 20.66
N ILE A 154 -13.51 -10.28 21.04
CA ILE A 154 -13.83 -9.86 22.40
C ILE A 154 -15.35 -9.82 22.53
N PRO A 155 -16.00 -10.80 23.18
CA PRO A 155 -17.43 -10.74 23.45
C PRO A 155 -17.68 -9.46 24.26
N LEU A 156 -18.64 -8.65 23.86
CA LEU A 156 -19.17 -7.60 24.70
C LEU A 156 -19.80 -8.29 25.93
N THR A 157 -19.02 -8.42 26.98
CA THR A 157 -19.56 -8.84 28.28
C THR A 157 -20.58 -7.77 28.64
N PRO A 158 -21.88 -8.09 28.77
CA PRO A 158 -22.86 -7.09 29.16
C PRO A 158 -22.45 -6.56 30.52
N THR A 159 -22.09 -5.29 30.58
CA THR A 159 -21.86 -4.60 31.85
C THR A 159 -23.15 -4.71 32.66
N LYS A 160 -23.14 -5.54 33.69
CA LYS A 160 -24.22 -5.66 34.62
C LYS A 160 -24.46 -4.27 35.24
N ILE A 161 -25.48 -3.59 34.74
CA ILE A 161 -25.94 -2.36 35.38
C ILE A 161 -26.52 -2.80 36.72
N GLU A 162 -25.72 -2.73 37.77
CA GLU A 162 -26.16 -2.87 39.14
C GLU A 162 -27.00 -1.62 39.43
N ARG A 163 -28.33 -1.83 39.44
CA ARG A 163 -29.28 -0.80 39.89
C ARG A 163 -29.03 -0.61 41.39
N LEU A 164 -28.45 0.51 41.74
CA LEU A 164 -28.51 1.02 43.11
C LEU A 164 -29.95 1.42 43.40
N ASN A 165 -30.61 0.63 44.25
CA ASN A 165 -31.84 0.99 44.95
C ASN A 165 -31.46 1.81 46.18
#